data_e906c45beb652ccae08a2e8f9c1533d4
#
_entry.id   e906c45beb652ccae08a2e8f9c1533d4
#
_cell.length_a   1.000
_cell.length_b   1.000
_cell.length_c   1.000
_cell.angle_alpha   90.00
_cell.angle_beta   90.00
_cell.angle_gamma   90.00
#
_symmetry.space_group_name_H-M   'P 1'
#
loop_
_entity.id
_entity.type
_entity.pdbx_description
1 polymer ?
#
loop_
_entity_poly.entity_id
_entity_poly.type
_entity_poly.pdbx_seq_one_letter_code
_entity_poly.pdbx_strand_id
1 'polypeptide(L)'
;AVVLAAGVARGKKFAGEAELLGRGVSYCATCDGMLYRGKPVAVVGYTDTARQEAEFLQKIGCSVTYFDRPKQCEIRGDGRVESVTCDGRTIPAEGVFILRPTMAPTELFPGLAVEQGYVTVDRRMATNLPGLFAAGDCTGGPLQVSKAAGDGLIAGQSAAAWAAAQERREKQS
;
A
#
# COMPACT_ATOMS: atom_id res chain seq x y z
N ALA A 1 18.99 -13.23 -10.06
CA ALA A 1 18.52 -12.10 -9.26
C ALA A 1 16.99 -12.02 -9.27
N VAL A 2 16.41 -11.51 -8.19
CA VAL A 2 14.96 -11.29 -8.05
C VAL A 2 14.72 -9.85 -7.60
N VAL A 3 13.70 -9.19 -8.17
CA VAL A 3 13.23 -7.88 -7.70
C VAL A 3 11.82 -8.06 -7.11
N LEU A 4 11.68 -7.81 -5.82
CA LEU A 4 10.40 -7.79 -5.11
C LEU A 4 9.75 -6.41 -5.31
N ALA A 5 8.68 -6.36 -6.10
CA ALA A 5 7.90 -5.14 -6.36
C ALA A 5 6.40 -5.39 -6.07
N ALA A 6 6.13 -6.09 -4.94
CA ALA A 6 4.79 -6.58 -4.60
C ALA A 6 3.83 -5.48 -4.12
N GLY A 7 4.32 -4.23 -4.02
CA GLY A 7 3.52 -3.14 -3.49
C GLY A 7 3.08 -3.40 -2.05
N VAL A 8 1.91 -2.86 -1.71
CA VAL A 8 1.27 -3.11 -0.42
C VAL A 8 0.21 -4.19 -0.59
N ALA A 9 0.37 -5.37 0.05
CA ALA A 9 -0.62 -6.43 -0.01
C ALA A 9 -1.88 -6.00 0.76
N ARG A 10 -3.03 -6.34 0.22
CA ARG A 10 -4.34 -5.95 0.76
C ARG A 10 -5.02 -7.23 1.23
N GLY A 11 -5.29 -7.36 2.52
CA GLY A 11 -6.00 -8.50 3.09
C GLY A 11 -7.35 -8.80 2.41
N LYS A 12 -8.14 -9.71 2.94
CA LYS A 12 -9.46 -10.08 2.39
C LYS A 12 -10.29 -8.83 2.14
N LYS A 13 -10.81 -8.70 0.91
CA LYS A 13 -11.66 -7.57 0.51
C LYS A 13 -13.01 -7.60 1.23
N PHE A 14 -13.55 -6.43 1.50
CA PHE A 14 -14.92 -6.27 1.99
C PHE A 14 -15.94 -6.43 0.86
N ALA A 15 -17.20 -6.68 1.22
CA ALA A 15 -18.29 -6.63 0.27
C ALA A 15 -18.42 -5.22 -0.33
N GLY A 16 -18.53 -5.12 -1.65
CA GLY A 16 -18.61 -3.85 -2.40
C GLY A 16 -17.26 -3.18 -2.67
N GLU A 17 -16.17 -3.63 -2.04
CA GLU A 17 -14.85 -2.99 -2.17
C GLU A 17 -14.28 -3.09 -3.60
N ALA A 18 -14.37 -4.26 -4.22
CA ALA A 18 -13.81 -4.47 -5.55
C ALA A 18 -14.63 -3.76 -6.63
N GLU A 19 -15.93 -3.79 -6.51
CA GLU A 19 -16.90 -3.22 -7.44
C GLU A 19 -16.84 -1.69 -7.46
N LEU A 20 -16.58 -1.09 -6.28
CA LEU A 20 -16.57 0.37 -6.10
C LEU A 20 -15.14 0.97 -6.06
N LEU A 21 -14.11 0.17 -6.32
CA LEU A 21 -12.73 0.66 -6.41
C LEU A 21 -12.59 1.69 -7.53
N GLY A 22 -12.05 2.89 -7.19
CA GLY A 22 -11.97 4.03 -8.10
C GLY A 22 -13.31 4.74 -8.33
N ARG A 23 -14.40 4.25 -7.70
CA ARG A 23 -15.74 4.85 -7.74
C ARG A 23 -16.22 5.25 -6.33
N GLY A 24 -15.28 5.67 -5.51
CA GLY A 24 -15.49 6.04 -4.11
C GLY A 24 -14.62 5.23 -3.15
N VAL A 25 -14.22 4.01 -3.46
CA VAL A 25 -13.22 3.26 -2.68
C VAL A 25 -11.83 3.64 -3.15
N SER A 26 -10.94 3.97 -2.20
CA SER A 26 -9.53 4.27 -2.40
C SER A 26 -8.67 3.60 -1.33
N TYR A 27 -7.40 3.42 -1.64
CA TYR A 27 -6.37 2.89 -0.74
C TYR A 27 -5.27 3.90 -0.42
N CYS A 28 -5.42 5.16 -0.88
CA CYS A 28 -4.41 6.20 -0.75
C CYS A 28 -5.08 7.55 -0.45
N ALA A 29 -5.00 8.00 0.78
CA ALA A 29 -5.59 9.28 1.19
C ALA A 29 -4.93 10.47 0.49
N THR A 30 -3.61 10.45 0.34
CA THR A 30 -2.85 11.53 -0.29
C THR A 30 -3.02 11.58 -1.80
N CYS A 31 -3.34 10.44 -2.45
CA CYS A 31 -3.57 10.37 -3.89
C CYS A 31 -4.93 10.96 -4.27
N ASP A 32 -5.98 10.50 -3.58
CA ASP A 32 -7.37 10.72 -4.01
C ASP A 32 -8.14 11.68 -3.10
N GLY A 33 -7.60 12.04 -1.93
CA GLY A 33 -8.30 12.83 -0.91
C GLY A 33 -8.87 14.13 -1.43
N MET A 34 -8.17 14.84 -2.32
CA MET A 34 -8.61 16.10 -2.89
C MET A 34 -9.93 16.00 -3.69
N LEU A 35 -10.26 14.82 -4.24
CA LEU A 35 -11.53 14.57 -4.95
C LEU A 35 -12.75 14.58 -4.01
N TYR A 36 -12.50 14.46 -2.71
CA TYR A 36 -13.52 14.37 -1.66
C TYR A 36 -13.57 15.59 -0.75
N ARG A 37 -12.92 16.69 -1.12
CA ARG A 37 -12.99 17.95 -0.37
C ARG A 37 -14.45 18.41 -0.22
N GLY A 38 -14.86 18.71 1.00
CA GLY A 38 -16.23 19.11 1.34
C GLY A 38 -17.22 17.93 1.43
N LYS A 39 -16.78 16.69 1.24
CA LYS A 39 -17.64 15.51 1.21
C LYS A 39 -17.48 14.63 2.46
N PRO A 40 -18.50 13.83 2.82
CA PRO A 40 -18.38 12.82 3.86
C PRO A 40 -17.55 11.65 3.37
N VAL A 41 -16.56 11.26 4.14
CA VAL A 41 -15.72 10.10 3.85
C VAL A 41 -15.54 9.23 5.09
N ALA A 42 -15.42 7.92 4.86
CA ALA A 42 -15.01 6.97 5.86
C ALA A 42 -13.53 6.62 5.69
N VAL A 43 -12.82 6.50 6.80
CA VAL A 43 -11.47 5.91 6.82
C VAL A 43 -11.53 4.62 7.64
N VAL A 44 -11.17 3.51 7.00
CA VAL A 44 -11.12 2.18 7.62
C VAL A 44 -9.65 1.84 7.81
N GLY A 45 -9.15 2.03 9.04
CA GLY A 45 -7.72 1.99 9.35
C GLY A 45 -7.29 0.70 10.00
N TYR A 46 -6.25 0.07 9.44
CA TYR A 46 -5.58 -1.11 10.00
C TYR A 46 -4.08 -0.89 10.21
N THR A 47 -3.54 0.23 9.74
CA THR A 47 -2.13 0.62 9.94
C THR A 47 -2.02 1.63 11.08
N ASP A 48 -0.85 1.73 11.67
CA ASP A 48 -0.61 2.71 12.74
C ASP A 48 -0.59 4.15 12.20
N THR A 49 -0.33 4.33 10.90
CA THR A 49 -0.38 5.63 10.19
C THR A 49 -1.78 6.02 9.73
N ALA A 50 -2.75 5.10 9.75
CA ALA A 50 -4.10 5.37 9.21
C ALA A 50 -4.79 6.57 9.86
N ARG A 51 -4.52 6.80 11.14
CA ARG A 51 -5.08 7.96 11.88
C ARG A 51 -4.50 9.28 11.38
N GLN A 52 -3.20 9.32 11.05
CA GLN A 52 -2.55 10.49 10.45
C GLN A 52 -3.11 10.79 9.04
N GLU A 53 -3.39 9.75 8.26
CA GLU A 53 -4.04 9.90 6.96
C GLU A 53 -5.49 10.40 7.08
N ALA A 54 -6.23 9.96 8.10
CA ALA A 54 -7.56 10.51 8.41
C ALA A 54 -7.49 12.00 8.79
N GLU A 55 -6.51 12.40 9.60
CA GLU A 55 -6.26 13.81 9.94
C GLU A 55 -5.88 14.65 8.71
N PHE A 56 -5.10 14.07 7.79
CA PHE A 56 -4.80 14.73 6.51
C PHE A 56 -6.09 15.01 5.72
N LEU A 57 -6.98 14.02 5.59
CA LEU A 57 -8.27 14.21 4.92
C LEU A 57 -9.13 15.29 5.59
N GLN A 58 -9.13 15.37 6.91
CA GLN A 58 -9.81 16.45 7.64
C GLN A 58 -9.19 17.82 7.32
N LYS A 59 -7.87 17.92 7.32
CA LYS A 59 -7.14 19.17 7.01
C LYS A 59 -7.43 19.71 5.62
N ILE A 60 -7.62 18.83 4.63
CA ILE A 60 -7.99 19.25 3.27
C ILE A 60 -9.48 19.52 3.11
N GLY A 61 -10.28 19.37 4.18
CA GLY A 61 -11.68 19.77 4.23
C GLY A 61 -12.70 18.65 4.01
N CYS A 62 -12.32 17.38 4.14
CA CYS A 62 -13.27 16.27 4.15
C CYS A 62 -13.97 16.14 5.53
N SER A 63 -15.25 15.70 5.53
CA SER A 63 -15.94 15.28 6.75
C SER A 63 -15.62 13.80 7.04
N VAL A 64 -14.68 13.54 7.93
CA VAL A 64 -14.10 12.21 8.14
C VAL A 64 -14.76 11.46 9.28
N THR A 65 -15.23 10.24 9.02
CA THR A 65 -15.54 9.24 10.05
C THR A 65 -14.47 8.15 10.03
N TYR A 66 -13.80 7.95 11.16
CA TYR A 66 -12.74 6.95 11.31
C TYR A 66 -13.26 5.66 11.96
N PHE A 67 -12.96 4.52 11.36
CA PHE A 67 -13.20 3.18 11.89
C PHE A 67 -11.85 2.52 12.17
N ASP A 68 -11.59 2.22 13.45
CA ASP A 68 -10.36 1.62 13.90
C ASP A 68 -10.45 0.10 13.90
N ARG A 69 -9.73 -0.54 13.00
CA ARG A 69 -9.59 -2.00 12.87
C ARG A 69 -10.92 -2.77 12.96
N PRO A 70 -11.98 -2.37 12.20
CA PRO A 70 -13.27 -3.05 12.27
C PRO A 70 -13.14 -4.50 11.79
N LYS A 71 -13.93 -5.40 12.40
CA LYS A 71 -13.94 -6.83 12.05
C LYS A 71 -14.62 -7.09 10.71
N GLN A 72 -15.66 -6.33 10.42
CA GLN A 72 -16.46 -6.45 9.21
C GLN A 72 -16.81 -5.08 8.68
N CYS A 73 -16.72 -4.93 7.35
CA CYS A 73 -17.26 -3.78 6.65
C CYS A 73 -18.01 -4.25 5.40
N GLU A 74 -19.01 -3.48 5.03
CA GLU A 74 -19.74 -3.58 3.76
C GLU A 74 -19.87 -2.19 3.17
N ILE A 75 -19.54 -2.05 1.89
CA ILE A 75 -19.60 -0.79 1.16
C ILE A 75 -20.72 -0.90 0.13
N ARG A 76 -21.63 0.06 0.11
CA ARG A 76 -22.79 0.05 -0.75
C ARG A 76 -22.87 1.32 -1.60
N GLY A 77 -23.45 1.15 -2.80
CA GLY A 77 -23.76 2.23 -3.71
C GLY A 77 -24.07 1.70 -5.11
N ASP A 78 -24.76 2.49 -5.90
CA ASP A 78 -25.04 2.20 -7.30
C ASP A 78 -24.10 3.03 -8.20
N GLY A 79 -23.12 2.35 -8.78
CA GLY A 79 -22.09 2.96 -9.62
C GLY A 79 -21.05 3.81 -8.90
N ARG A 80 -21.29 4.23 -7.65
CA ARG A 80 -20.35 4.93 -6.75
C ARG A 80 -20.70 4.65 -5.29
N VAL A 81 -19.76 4.92 -4.38
CA VAL A 81 -20.01 4.79 -2.94
C VAL A 81 -21.12 5.74 -2.48
N GLU A 82 -22.07 5.22 -1.70
CA GLU A 82 -23.13 5.98 -1.05
C GLU A 82 -23.15 5.79 0.47
N SER A 83 -22.71 4.63 0.93
CA SER A 83 -22.64 4.33 2.36
C SER A 83 -21.62 3.24 2.68
N VAL A 84 -21.21 3.19 3.94
CA VAL A 84 -20.42 2.09 4.50
C VAL A 84 -20.99 1.68 5.84
N THR A 85 -21.04 0.36 6.06
CA THR A 85 -21.40 -0.25 7.33
C THR A 85 -20.18 -0.95 7.89
N CYS A 86 -19.68 -0.55 9.05
CA CYS A 86 -18.60 -1.24 9.75
C CYS A 86 -19.05 -1.63 11.16
N ASP A 87 -18.91 -2.92 11.50
CA ASP A 87 -19.32 -3.51 12.79
C ASP A 87 -20.73 -3.10 13.23
N GLY A 88 -21.67 -3.09 12.29
CA GLY A 88 -23.09 -2.75 12.50
C GLY A 88 -23.40 -1.23 12.50
N ARG A 89 -22.41 -0.36 12.41
CA ARG A 89 -22.61 1.09 12.30
C ARG A 89 -22.61 1.50 10.83
N THR A 90 -23.75 1.98 10.33
CA THR A 90 -23.87 2.51 8.97
C THR A 90 -23.76 4.02 8.96
N ILE A 91 -22.99 4.55 8.02
CA ILE A 91 -22.89 5.99 7.77
C ILE A 91 -23.00 6.28 6.26
N PRO A 92 -23.55 7.43 5.87
CA PRO A 92 -23.43 7.92 4.51
C PRO A 92 -21.98 8.32 4.25
N ALA A 93 -21.46 7.98 3.07
CA ALA A 93 -20.12 8.36 2.63
C ALA A 93 -20.07 8.42 1.11
N GLU A 94 -19.37 9.41 0.56
CA GLU A 94 -19.05 9.50 -0.86
C GLU A 94 -17.69 8.89 -1.18
N GLY A 95 -16.84 8.71 -0.15
CA GLY A 95 -15.54 8.06 -0.25
C GLY A 95 -15.27 7.12 0.93
N VAL A 96 -14.61 6.01 0.65
CA VAL A 96 -14.13 5.05 1.67
C VAL A 96 -12.64 4.79 1.42
N PHE A 97 -11.82 5.25 2.35
CA PHE A 97 -10.37 5.03 2.32
C PHE A 97 -10.03 3.82 3.19
N ILE A 98 -9.53 2.74 2.57
CA ILE A 98 -9.22 1.50 3.27
C ILE A 98 -7.71 1.37 3.38
N LEU A 99 -7.18 1.61 4.57
CA LEU A 99 -5.76 1.68 4.87
C LEU A 99 -5.32 0.40 5.59
N ARG A 100 -4.91 -0.62 4.81
CA ARG A 100 -4.51 -1.93 5.31
C ARG A 100 -2.99 -2.12 5.25
N PRO A 101 -2.40 -2.92 6.18
CA PRO A 101 -1.02 -3.34 6.05
C PRO A 101 -0.85 -4.29 4.85
N THR A 102 0.38 -4.39 4.38
CA THR A 102 0.79 -5.31 3.32
C THR A 102 0.84 -6.75 3.79
N MET A 103 0.86 -7.73 2.84
CA MET A 103 1.39 -9.06 3.11
C MET A 103 2.82 -8.90 3.64
N ALA A 104 3.17 -9.60 4.72
CA ALA A 104 4.51 -9.50 5.25
C ALA A 104 5.50 -10.05 4.21
N PRO A 105 6.44 -9.23 3.69
CA PRO A 105 7.44 -9.70 2.73
C PRO A 105 8.24 -10.90 3.24
N THR A 106 8.33 -11.07 4.56
CA THR A 106 8.95 -12.20 5.26
C THR A 106 8.22 -13.54 5.06
N GLU A 107 6.95 -13.52 4.67
CA GLU A 107 6.22 -14.74 4.30
C GLU A 107 6.68 -15.27 2.94
N LEU A 108 7.08 -14.37 2.02
CA LEU A 108 7.62 -14.74 0.71
C LEU A 108 9.09 -15.12 0.79
N PHE A 109 9.85 -14.41 1.63
CA PHE A 109 11.30 -14.58 1.76
C PHE A 109 11.67 -14.68 3.24
N PRO A 110 11.72 -15.91 3.81
CA PRO A 110 12.16 -16.10 5.20
C PRO A 110 13.56 -15.50 5.44
N GLY A 111 13.71 -14.75 6.53
CA GLY A 111 14.96 -14.07 6.87
C GLY A 111 15.16 -12.70 6.20
N LEU A 112 14.20 -12.25 5.40
CA LEU A 112 14.23 -10.89 4.86
C LEU A 112 14.12 -9.85 5.97
N ALA A 113 15.03 -8.86 5.97
CA ALA A 113 15.00 -7.77 6.94
C ALA A 113 13.84 -6.81 6.65
N VAL A 114 13.01 -6.58 7.67
CA VAL A 114 11.85 -5.70 7.62
C VAL A 114 11.87 -4.78 8.83
N GLU A 115 11.70 -3.48 8.61
CA GLU A 115 11.57 -2.47 9.65
C GLU A 115 10.26 -1.71 9.46
N GLN A 116 9.48 -1.58 10.53
CA GLN A 116 8.15 -0.92 10.51
C GLN A 116 7.19 -1.46 9.41
N GLY A 117 7.32 -2.74 9.06
CA GLY A 117 6.48 -3.38 8.04
C GLY A 117 6.97 -3.22 6.59
N TYR A 118 8.11 -2.55 6.37
CA TYR A 118 8.71 -2.34 5.06
C TYR A 118 10.03 -3.07 4.92
N VAL A 119 10.32 -3.53 3.70
CA VAL A 119 11.60 -4.18 3.37
C VAL A 119 12.74 -3.19 3.50
N THR A 120 13.74 -3.52 4.30
CA THR A 120 14.96 -2.72 4.44
C THR A 120 15.84 -2.91 3.19
N VAL A 121 16.19 -1.82 2.52
CA VAL A 121 17.05 -1.80 1.34
C VAL A 121 18.15 -0.76 1.47
N ASP A 122 19.26 -1.00 0.79
CA ASP A 122 20.31 -0.01 0.62
C ASP A 122 20.01 0.99 -0.55
N ARG A 123 20.95 1.89 -0.83
CA ARG A 123 20.81 2.86 -1.93
C ARG A 123 20.75 2.23 -3.33
N ARG A 124 21.10 0.94 -3.46
CA ARG A 124 21.03 0.16 -4.68
C ARG A 124 19.79 -0.73 -4.73
N MET A 125 18.86 -0.52 -3.79
CA MET A 125 17.66 -1.36 -3.62
C MET A 125 17.99 -2.82 -3.30
N ALA A 126 19.20 -3.13 -2.81
CA ALA A 126 19.57 -4.47 -2.38
C ALA A 126 19.05 -4.72 -0.96
N THR A 127 18.51 -5.92 -0.75
CA THR A 127 18.09 -6.40 0.58
C THR A 127 19.27 -7.06 1.31
N ASN A 128 19.02 -7.53 2.53
CA ASN A 128 19.98 -8.35 3.28
C ASN A 128 20.18 -9.76 2.67
N LEU A 129 19.29 -10.20 1.77
CA LEU A 129 19.41 -11.51 1.10
C LEU A 129 20.13 -11.35 -0.24
N PRO A 130 21.25 -12.09 -0.47
CA PRO A 130 22.02 -11.97 -1.71
C PRO A 130 21.17 -12.25 -2.96
N GLY A 131 21.22 -11.35 -3.94
CA GLY A 131 20.49 -11.47 -5.20
C GLY A 131 19.01 -11.13 -5.13
N LEU A 132 18.51 -10.73 -3.94
CA LEU A 132 17.17 -10.18 -3.77
C LEU A 132 17.23 -8.67 -3.61
N PHE A 133 16.47 -7.98 -4.43
CA PHE A 133 16.26 -6.53 -4.44
C PHE A 133 14.79 -6.23 -4.15
N ALA A 134 14.48 -5.04 -3.66
CA ALA A 134 13.09 -4.64 -3.49
C ALA A 134 12.88 -3.20 -3.95
N ALA A 135 11.68 -2.89 -4.47
CA ALA A 135 11.35 -1.60 -5.05
C ALA A 135 9.88 -1.21 -4.85
N GLY A 136 9.61 0.07 -4.83
CA GLY A 136 8.26 0.60 -4.72
C GLY A 136 7.71 0.60 -3.31
N ASP A 137 6.39 0.53 -3.18
CA ASP A 137 5.70 0.72 -1.91
C ASP A 137 6.09 -0.28 -0.82
N CYS A 138 6.56 -1.47 -1.19
CA CYS A 138 7.05 -2.45 -0.21
C CYS A 138 8.32 -2.01 0.53
N THR A 139 9.03 -0.99 0.06
CA THR A 139 10.23 -0.42 0.71
C THR A 139 9.95 0.83 1.55
N GLY A 140 8.68 1.21 1.68
CA GLY A 140 8.24 2.35 2.51
C GLY A 140 7.89 3.60 1.71
N GLY A 141 7.54 4.64 2.47
CA GLY A 141 7.07 5.91 1.92
C GLY A 141 8.13 6.79 1.25
N PRO A 142 7.66 7.79 0.46
CA PRO A 142 6.26 8.06 0.15
C PRO A 142 5.68 7.03 -0.84
N LEU A 143 4.41 6.62 -0.64
CA LEU A 143 3.73 5.65 -1.51
C LEU A 143 3.23 6.35 -2.78
N GLN A 144 4.14 6.62 -3.70
CA GLN A 144 3.91 7.41 -4.91
C GLN A 144 4.47 6.71 -6.15
N VAL A 145 3.77 6.86 -7.28
CA VAL A 145 4.18 6.26 -8.56
C VAL A 145 5.59 6.70 -8.98
N SER A 146 5.93 7.97 -8.78
CA SER A 146 7.26 8.51 -9.10
C SER A 146 8.38 7.86 -8.29
N LYS A 147 8.14 7.62 -6.98
CA LYS A 147 9.08 6.89 -6.11
C LYS A 147 9.20 5.44 -6.55
N ALA A 148 8.07 4.76 -6.76
CA ALA A 148 8.07 3.36 -7.19
C ALA A 148 8.78 3.16 -8.54
N ALA A 149 8.62 4.09 -9.50
CA ALA A 149 9.32 4.07 -10.77
C ALA A 149 10.85 4.28 -10.61
N GLY A 150 11.25 5.23 -9.76
CA GLY A 150 12.65 5.48 -9.45
C GLY A 150 13.33 4.30 -8.77
N ASP A 151 12.69 3.73 -7.75
CA ASP A 151 13.18 2.52 -7.08
C ASP A 151 13.30 1.35 -8.06
N GLY A 152 12.29 1.16 -8.92
CA GLY A 152 12.28 0.10 -9.92
C GLY A 152 13.44 0.19 -10.92
N LEU A 153 13.78 1.42 -11.37
CA LEU A 153 14.93 1.66 -12.22
C LEU A 153 16.23 1.23 -11.51
N ILE A 154 16.43 1.67 -10.27
CA ILE A 154 17.64 1.37 -9.49
C ILE A 154 17.73 -0.14 -9.21
N ALA A 155 16.64 -0.76 -8.76
CA ALA A 155 16.57 -2.19 -8.46
C ALA A 155 16.86 -3.04 -9.71
N GLY A 156 16.27 -2.68 -10.86
CA GLY A 156 16.48 -3.40 -12.12
C GLY A 156 17.92 -3.36 -12.58
N GLN A 157 18.57 -2.18 -12.56
CA GLN A 157 19.97 -2.04 -12.91
C GLN A 157 20.89 -2.81 -11.94
N SER A 158 20.59 -2.75 -10.64
CA SER A 158 21.37 -3.46 -9.60
C SER A 158 21.23 -4.97 -9.73
N ALA A 159 20.03 -5.49 -9.99
CA ALA A 159 19.77 -6.90 -10.20
C ALA A 159 20.48 -7.44 -11.46
N ALA A 160 20.44 -6.68 -12.57
CA ALA A 160 21.15 -7.04 -13.81
C ALA A 160 22.68 -7.08 -13.59
N ALA A 161 23.25 -6.08 -12.90
CA ALA A 161 24.67 -6.06 -12.60
C ALA A 161 25.08 -7.23 -11.69
N TRP A 162 24.26 -7.58 -10.71
CA TRP A 162 24.50 -8.72 -9.83
C TRP A 162 24.47 -10.04 -10.60
N ALA A 163 23.45 -10.26 -11.45
CA ALA A 163 23.32 -11.46 -12.27
C ALA A 163 24.53 -11.65 -13.20
N ALA A 164 24.93 -10.60 -13.91
CA ALA A 164 26.11 -10.63 -14.77
C ALA A 164 27.43 -10.92 -14.02
N ALA A 165 27.53 -10.50 -12.76
CA ALA A 165 28.68 -10.83 -11.92
C ALA A 165 28.69 -12.31 -11.51
N GLN A 166 27.52 -12.92 -11.24
CA GLN A 166 27.45 -14.36 -10.94
C GLN A 166 27.81 -15.22 -12.15
N GLU A 167 27.28 -14.92 -13.34
CA GLU A 167 27.64 -15.65 -14.56
C GLU A 167 29.15 -15.63 -14.87
N ARG A 168 29.81 -14.49 -14.58
CA ARG A 168 31.28 -14.40 -14.74
C ARG A 168 32.02 -15.29 -13.75
N ARG A 169 31.56 -15.39 -12.50
CA ARG A 169 32.16 -16.26 -11.47
C ARG A 169 32.02 -17.74 -11.82
N GLU A 170 30.82 -18.16 -12.28
CA GLU A 170 30.57 -19.53 -12.71
C GLU A 170 31.44 -19.97 -13.90
N LYS A 171 31.74 -19.05 -14.83
CA LYS A 171 32.61 -19.34 -15.99
C LYS A 171 34.10 -19.40 -15.64
N GLN A 172 34.49 -18.95 -14.44
CA GLN A 172 35.87 -18.94 -13.94
C GLN A 172 36.17 -20.08 -12.95
N SER A 173 35.14 -20.82 -12.52
CA SER A 173 35.22 -22.02 -11.66
C SER A 173 35.25 -23.28 -12.48
#